data_7a2247890608bba8bd22f7acf9ff6265
#
_entry.id   7a2247890608bba8bd22f7acf9ff6265
#
_cell.length_a   1.000
_cell.length_b   1.000
_cell.length_c   1.000
_cell.angle_alpha   90.00
_cell.angle_beta   90.00
_cell.angle_gamma   90.00
#
_symmetry.space_group_name_H-M   'P 1'
#
loop_
_entity.id
_entity.type
_entity.pdbx_description
1 polymer ?
#
loop_
_entity_poly.entity_id
_entity_poly.type
_entity_poly.pdbx_seq_one_letter_code
_entity_poly.pdbx_strand_id
1 'polypeptide(L)'
;MKEKVFLQRYTKYSPEIQEYMKYIYDLLMEKYGAIYEHYLVSLDTLAMNLDIMLLAKKDFDERGFHHKDQNNLDRKSGAVQVFNTAQQAALKIMNQFGLNPISQSRLEKTSNKSERLLEEYVDDLTGE
;
A
#
# COMPACT_ATOMS: atom_id res chain seq x y z
N MET A 1 16.61 -8.09 -2.05
CA MET A 1 16.32 -8.01 -3.51
C MET A 1 16.77 -6.64 -4.02
N LYS A 2 17.47 -6.63 -5.14
CA LYS A 2 17.93 -5.38 -5.74
C LYS A 2 16.76 -4.65 -6.42
N GLU A 3 16.82 -3.33 -6.44
CA GLU A 3 15.78 -2.47 -7.02
C GLU A 3 15.45 -2.86 -8.47
N LYS A 4 16.45 -3.07 -9.29
CA LYS A 4 16.26 -3.43 -10.70
C LYS A 4 15.46 -4.72 -10.86
N VAL A 5 15.77 -5.72 -10.07
CA VAL A 5 15.07 -7.02 -10.10
C VAL A 5 13.62 -6.85 -9.61
N PHE A 6 13.44 -6.09 -8.56
CA PHE A 6 12.09 -5.78 -8.05
C PHE A 6 11.24 -5.06 -9.10
N LEU A 7 11.77 -4.02 -9.73
CA LEU A 7 11.02 -3.21 -10.70
C LEU A 7 10.72 -3.96 -11.99
N GLN A 8 11.55 -4.95 -12.38
CA GLN A 8 11.26 -5.78 -13.54
C GLN A 8 9.92 -6.52 -13.44
N ARG A 9 9.46 -6.79 -12.23
CA ARG A 9 8.18 -7.47 -12.01
C ARG A 9 6.98 -6.63 -12.45
N TYR A 10 7.15 -5.31 -12.53
CA TYR A 10 6.05 -4.35 -12.77
C TYR A 10 6.15 -3.64 -14.10
N THR A 11 7.01 -4.10 -15.01
CA THR A 11 7.20 -3.46 -16.32
C THR A 11 5.97 -3.50 -17.22
N LYS A 12 5.07 -4.46 -16.99
CA LYS A 12 3.80 -4.57 -17.72
C LYS A 12 2.75 -3.51 -17.32
N TYR A 13 2.95 -2.86 -16.19
CA TYR A 13 2.04 -1.83 -15.70
C TYR A 13 2.40 -0.46 -16.26
N SER A 14 1.48 0.51 -16.10
CA SER A 14 1.69 1.88 -16.53
C SER A 14 2.89 2.52 -15.80
N PRO A 15 3.50 3.57 -16.38
CA PRO A 15 4.58 4.29 -15.70
C PRO A 15 4.23 4.79 -14.31
N GLU A 16 2.98 5.19 -14.09
CA GLU A 16 2.50 5.66 -12.79
C GLU A 16 2.61 4.57 -11.72
N ILE A 17 2.23 3.34 -12.07
CA ILE A 17 2.32 2.20 -11.14
C ILE A 17 3.76 1.81 -10.92
N GLN A 18 4.58 1.81 -11.96
CA GLN A 18 6.00 1.51 -11.83
C GLN A 18 6.69 2.50 -10.89
N GLU A 19 6.39 3.77 -11.02
CA GLU A 19 6.92 4.83 -10.16
C GLU A 19 6.44 4.67 -8.72
N TYR A 20 5.18 4.32 -8.53
CA TYR A 20 4.64 4.05 -7.20
C TYR A 20 5.30 2.84 -6.55
N MET A 21 5.51 1.76 -7.30
CA MET A 21 6.18 0.57 -6.78
C MET A 21 7.65 0.85 -6.43
N LYS A 22 8.31 1.73 -7.16
CA LYS A 22 9.65 2.20 -6.78
C LYS A 22 9.62 2.94 -5.44
N TYR A 23 8.64 3.79 -5.25
CA TYR A 23 8.43 4.50 -3.98
C TYR A 23 8.21 3.50 -2.84
N ILE A 24 7.39 2.50 -3.06
CA ILE A 24 7.15 1.42 -2.08
C ILE A 24 8.45 0.66 -1.78
N TYR A 25 9.24 0.35 -2.80
CA TYR A 25 10.54 -0.30 -2.62
C TYR A 25 11.44 0.52 -1.70
N ASP A 26 11.57 1.81 -1.97
CA ASP A 26 12.41 2.70 -1.18
C ASP A 26 11.94 2.78 0.27
N LEU A 27 10.64 2.88 0.50
CA LEU A 27 10.05 2.89 1.85
C LEU A 27 10.33 1.59 2.60
N LEU A 28 10.18 0.43 1.95
CA LEU A 28 10.42 -0.87 2.57
C LEU A 28 11.89 -1.07 2.88
N MET A 29 12.78 -0.65 1.99
CA MET A 29 14.23 -0.71 2.24
C MET A 29 14.64 0.18 3.39
N GLU A 30 14.09 1.38 3.48
CA GLU A 30 14.35 2.30 4.59
C GLU A 30 13.83 1.73 5.93
N LYS A 31 12.65 1.13 5.91
CA LYS A 31 11.97 0.67 7.11
C LYS A 31 12.48 -0.69 7.59
N TYR A 32 12.69 -1.63 6.68
CA TYR A 32 13.02 -3.02 7.00
C TYR A 32 14.41 -3.45 6.53
N GLY A 33 15.07 -2.65 5.70
CA GLY A 33 16.41 -2.93 5.19
C GLY A 33 16.49 -4.01 4.11
N ALA A 34 15.39 -4.66 3.79
CA ALA A 34 15.34 -5.70 2.76
C ALA A 34 13.93 -5.94 2.25
N ILE A 35 13.81 -6.46 1.04
CA ILE A 35 12.57 -6.97 0.48
C ILE A 35 12.68 -8.49 0.47
N TYR A 36 11.87 -9.16 1.28
CA TYR A 36 11.86 -10.61 1.37
C TYR A 36 10.92 -11.21 0.31
N GLU A 37 11.23 -12.42 -0.15
CA GLU A 37 10.42 -13.10 -1.17
C GLU A 37 8.96 -13.26 -0.76
N HIS A 38 8.70 -13.53 0.52
CA HIS A 38 7.32 -13.68 0.99
C HIS A 38 6.52 -12.40 0.98
N TYR A 39 7.15 -11.22 0.82
CA TYR A 39 6.45 -9.97 0.62
C TYR A 39 5.90 -9.83 -0.81
N LEU A 40 6.48 -10.55 -1.78
CA LEU A 40 6.19 -10.32 -3.20
C LEU A 40 4.74 -10.62 -3.58
N VAL A 41 4.13 -11.63 -2.96
CA VAL A 41 2.71 -11.94 -3.24
C VAL A 41 1.83 -10.73 -2.89
N SER A 42 2.04 -10.15 -1.72
CA SER A 42 1.28 -8.97 -1.29
C SER A 42 1.59 -7.75 -2.14
N LEU A 43 2.86 -7.55 -2.50
CA LEU A 43 3.28 -6.42 -3.34
C LEU A 43 2.77 -6.55 -4.77
N ASP A 44 2.76 -7.74 -5.33
CA ASP A 44 2.17 -8.00 -6.65
C ASP A 44 0.66 -7.75 -6.63
N THR A 45 -0.01 -8.16 -5.56
CA THR A 45 -1.44 -7.89 -5.36
C THR A 45 -1.71 -6.39 -5.21
N LEU A 46 -0.83 -5.69 -4.51
CA LEU A 46 -0.92 -4.22 -4.39
C LEU A 46 -0.83 -3.56 -5.77
N ALA A 47 0.16 -3.93 -6.58
CA ALA A 47 0.32 -3.38 -7.92
C ALA A 47 -0.91 -3.66 -8.80
N MET A 48 -1.45 -4.86 -8.73
CA MET A 48 -2.66 -5.23 -9.47
C MET A 48 -3.85 -4.39 -9.03
N ASN A 49 -4.06 -4.17 -7.75
CA ASN A 49 -5.16 -3.35 -7.25
C ASN A 49 -4.98 -1.87 -7.64
N LEU A 50 -3.76 -1.35 -7.64
CA LEU A 50 -3.48 0.00 -8.12
C LEU A 50 -3.81 0.14 -9.60
N ASP A 51 -3.50 -0.87 -10.41
CA ASP A 51 -3.85 -0.89 -11.83
C ASP A 51 -5.37 -0.90 -12.03
N ILE A 52 -6.08 -1.73 -11.28
CA ILE A 52 -7.55 -1.76 -11.31
C ILE A 52 -8.13 -0.41 -10.92
N MET A 53 -7.59 0.25 -9.91
CA MET A 53 -8.02 1.59 -9.49
C MET A 53 -7.84 2.61 -10.61
N LEU A 54 -6.69 2.61 -11.29
CA LEU A 54 -6.44 3.54 -12.40
C LEU A 54 -7.38 3.31 -13.57
N LEU A 55 -7.61 2.07 -13.94
CA LEU A 55 -8.54 1.72 -15.02
C LEU A 55 -9.97 2.09 -14.67
N ALA A 56 -10.40 1.82 -13.45
CA ALA A 56 -11.74 2.18 -12.98
C ALA A 56 -11.92 3.70 -12.91
N LYS A 57 -10.91 4.41 -12.43
CA LYS A 57 -10.95 5.88 -12.37
C LYS A 57 -11.07 6.47 -13.77
N LYS A 58 -10.30 5.96 -14.72
CA LYS A 58 -10.38 6.39 -16.11
C LYS A 58 -11.78 6.17 -16.66
N ASP A 59 -12.39 5.04 -16.36
CA ASP A 59 -13.74 4.71 -16.83
C ASP A 59 -14.78 5.68 -16.25
N PHE A 60 -14.81 5.91 -14.94
CA PHE A 60 -15.82 6.82 -14.38
C PHE A 60 -15.51 8.30 -14.63
N ASP A 61 -14.27 8.69 -14.88
CA ASP A 61 -13.93 10.05 -15.33
C ASP A 61 -14.51 10.32 -16.72
N GLU A 62 -14.53 9.31 -17.59
CA GLU A 62 -15.08 9.40 -18.93
C GLU A 62 -16.61 9.29 -18.95
N ARG A 63 -17.19 8.40 -18.11
CA ARG A 63 -18.62 8.06 -18.14
C ARG A 63 -19.43 8.68 -17.00
N GLY A 64 -18.78 9.26 -16.00
CA GLY A 64 -19.42 9.79 -14.80
C GLY A 64 -19.60 8.75 -13.69
N PHE A 65 -19.91 9.23 -12.48
CA PHE A 65 -20.07 8.39 -11.29
C PHE A 65 -21.39 7.62 -11.25
N HIS A 66 -22.39 8.11 -11.97
CA HIS A 66 -23.73 7.54 -12.01
C HIS A 66 -24.20 7.42 -13.46
N HIS A 67 -25.05 6.45 -13.70
CA HIS A 67 -25.73 6.29 -14.98
C HIS A 67 -27.21 5.97 -14.71
N LYS A 68 -28.07 6.21 -15.69
CA LYS A 68 -29.49 5.86 -15.61
C LYS A 68 -29.70 4.43 -16.10
N ASP A 69 -30.49 3.67 -15.35
CA ASP A 69 -30.88 2.33 -15.75
C ASP A 69 -32.05 2.37 -16.76
N GLN A 70 -32.54 1.17 -17.11
CA GLN A 70 -33.66 1.05 -18.07
C GLN A 70 -34.94 1.73 -17.60
N ASN A 71 -35.10 1.91 -16.27
CA ASN A 71 -36.23 2.57 -15.67
C ASN A 71 -35.98 4.06 -15.44
N ASN A 72 -34.92 4.62 -16.01
CA ASN A 72 -34.52 6.02 -15.87
C ASN A 72 -34.16 6.40 -14.43
N LEU A 73 -33.71 5.44 -13.62
CA LEU A 73 -33.23 5.66 -12.26
C LEU A 73 -31.71 5.81 -12.27
N ASP A 74 -31.22 6.77 -11.50
CA ASP A 74 -29.77 6.95 -11.33
C ASP A 74 -29.18 5.80 -10.54
N ARG A 75 -28.10 5.22 -11.08
CA ARG A 75 -27.34 4.15 -10.41
C ARG A 75 -25.87 4.50 -10.35
N LYS A 76 -25.23 4.12 -9.26
CA LYS A 76 -23.79 4.26 -9.11
C LYS A 76 -23.09 3.41 -10.17
N SER A 77 -22.11 4.02 -10.84
CA SER A 77 -21.30 3.31 -11.85
C SER A 77 -20.62 2.08 -11.26
N GLY A 78 -20.62 0.98 -12.00
CA GLY A 78 -19.87 -0.22 -11.62
C GLY A 78 -18.38 0.05 -11.45
N ALA A 79 -17.82 0.97 -12.24
CA ALA A 79 -16.43 1.37 -12.11
C ALA A 79 -16.13 2.01 -10.74
N VAL A 80 -17.08 2.75 -10.16
CA VAL A 80 -16.91 3.33 -8.81
C VAL A 80 -16.81 2.22 -7.77
N GLN A 81 -17.65 1.18 -7.87
CA GLN A 81 -17.58 0.05 -6.95
C GLN A 81 -16.27 -0.73 -7.10
N VAL A 82 -15.82 -0.96 -8.33
CA VAL A 82 -14.53 -1.61 -8.59
C VAL A 82 -13.39 -0.80 -8.00
N PHE A 83 -13.40 0.52 -8.21
CA PHE A 83 -12.40 1.41 -7.62
C PHE A 83 -12.36 1.29 -6.09
N ASN A 84 -13.52 1.38 -5.45
CA ASN A 84 -13.61 1.34 -3.99
C ASN A 84 -13.11 0.00 -3.44
N THR A 85 -13.47 -1.11 -4.08
CA THR A 85 -13.02 -2.45 -3.66
C THR A 85 -11.51 -2.58 -3.80
N ALA A 86 -10.95 -2.17 -4.94
CA ALA A 86 -9.52 -2.20 -5.18
C ALA A 86 -8.76 -1.28 -4.22
N GLN A 87 -9.29 -0.10 -3.94
CA GLN A 87 -8.71 0.83 -2.98
C GLN A 87 -8.64 0.24 -1.58
N GLN A 88 -9.70 -0.39 -1.12
CA GLN A 88 -9.72 -1.03 0.19
C GLN A 88 -8.70 -2.17 0.27
N ALA A 89 -8.59 -2.98 -0.78
CA ALA A 89 -7.60 -4.05 -0.84
C ALA A 89 -6.17 -3.49 -0.82
N ALA A 90 -5.90 -2.44 -1.59
CA ALA A 90 -4.60 -1.78 -1.60
C ALA A 90 -4.24 -1.19 -0.23
N LEU A 91 -5.16 -0.48 0.40
CA LEU A 91 -4.95 0.09 1.74
C LEU A 91 -4.70 -0.98 2.79
N LYS A 92 -5.39 -2.11 2.71
CA LYS A 92 -5.16 -3.23 3.62
C LYS A 92 -3.75 -3.77 3.51
N ILE A 93 -3.24 -3.92 2.30
CA ILE A 93 -1.85 -4.36 2.06
C ILE A 93 -0.86 -3.33 2.59
N MET A 94 -1.09 -2.05 2.31
CA MET A 94 -0.23 -0.97 2.83
C MET A 94 -0.22 -0.96 4.36
N ASN A 95 -1.37 -1.19 5.00
CA ASN A 95 -1.45 -1.31 6.45
C ASN A 95 -0.63 -2.46 6.99
N GLN A 96 -0.62 -3.61 6.31
CA GLN A 96 0.17 -4.77 6.71
C GLN A 96 1.66 -4.46 6.73
N PHE A 97 2.14 -3.60 5.84
CA PHE A 97 3.53 -3.14 5.80
C PHE A 97 3.79 -1.88 6.63
N GLY A 98 2.76 -1.33 7.28
CA GLY A 98 2.89 -0.12 8.07
C GLY A 98 3.17 1.13 7.24
N LEU A 99 2.68 1.17 6.00
CA LEU A 99 2.99 2.25 5.04
C LEU A 99 1.98 3.39 5.05
N ASN A 100 0.85 3.28 5.76
CA ASN A 100 -0.04 4.41 5.92
C ASN A 100 0.32 5.22 7.19
N PRO A 101 -0.12 6.48 7.29
CA PRO A 101 0.26 7.35 8.41
C PRO A 101 -0.12 6.81 9.78
N ILE A 102 -1.29 6.18 9.89
CA ILE A 102 -1.78 5.64 11.17
C ILE A 102 -0.94 4.42 11.59
N SER A 103 -0.70 3.50 10.66
CA SER A 103 0.12 2.31 10.92
C SER A 103 1.55 2.68 11.24
N GLN A 104 2.14 3.65 10.55
CA GLN A 104 3.47 4.16 10.85
C GLN A 104 3.54 4.72 12.27
N SER A 105 2.57 5.54 12.64
CA SER A 105 2.51 6.13 13.98
C SER A 105 2.46 5.06 15.08
N ARG A 106 1.67 4.00 14.88
CA ARG A 106 1.58 2.88 15.83
C ARG A 106 2.89 2.11 15.94
N LEU A 107 3.55 1.86 14.81
CA LEU A 107 4.85 1.16 14.79
C LEU A 107 5.94 1.99 15.47
N GLU A 108 5.98 3.28 15.23
CA GLU A 108 6.92 4.19 15.88
C GLU A 108 6.72 4.22 17.38
N LYS A 109 5.48 4.31 17.85
CA LYS A 109 5.17 4.26 19.28
C LYS A 109 5.60 2.95 19.91
N THR A 110 5.39 1.83 19.23
CA THR A 110 5.81 0.52 19.71
C THR A 110 7.32 0.42 19.79
N SER A 111 8.05 0.90 18.78
CA SER A 111 9.51 0.94 18.79
C SER A 111 10.05 1.80 19.90
N ASN A 112 9.52 3.00 20.10
CA ASN A 112 9.93 3.90 21.17
C ASN A 112 9.69 3.29 22.55
N LYS A 113 8.57 2.61 22.75
CA LYS A 113 8.25 1.91 23.98
C LYS A 113 9.26 0.78 24.25
N SER A 114 9.60 0.01 23.24
CA SER A 114 10.57 -1.07 23.35
C SER A 114 11.97 -0.54 23.69
N GLU A 115 12.38 0.56 23.08
CA GLU A 115 13.65 1.23 23.39
C GLU A 115 13.69 1.72 24.84
N ARG A 116 12.64 2.34 25.32
CA ARG A 116 12.54 2.79 26.72
C ARG A 116 12.66 1.61 27.71
N LEU A 117 11.98 0.52 27.45
CA LEU A 117 12.05 -0.67 28.29
C LEU A 117 13.45 -1.26 28.33
N LEU A 118 14.16 -1.24 27.20
CA LEU A 118 15.55 -1.67 27.12
C LEU A 118 16.47 -0.77 27.93
N GLU A 119 16.32 0.54 27.82
CA GLU A 119 17.11 1.53 28.57
C GLU A 119 16.89 1.36 30.07
N GLU A 120 15.64 1.23 30.52
CA GLU A 120 15.32 0.97 31.94
C GLU A 120 15.96 -0.31 32.44
N TYR A 121 15.92 -1.37 31.64
CA TYR A 121 16.53 -2.65 31.98
C TYR A 121 18.05 -2.54 32.12
N VAL A 122 18.71 -1.82 31.23
CA VAL A 122 20.16 -1.56 31.27
C VAL A 122 20.51 -0.74 32.52
N ASP A 123 19.75 0.29 32.83
CA ASP A 123 19.95 1.14 34.01
C ASP A 123 19.83 0.31 35.30
N ASP A 124 18.84 -0.57 35.39
CA ASP A 124 18.67 -1.47 36.51
C ASP A 124 19.86 -2.43 36.70
N LEU A 125 20.42 -2.92 35.59
CA LEU A 125 21.57 -3.82 35.60
C LEU A 125 22.86 -3.10 36.01
N THR A 126 23.01 -1.83 35.66
CA THR A 126 24.22 -1.03 36.01
C THR A 126 24.14 -0.40 37.37
N GLY A 127 22.99 -0.41 38.03
CA GLY A 127 22.78 0.16 39.34
C GLY A 127 22.74 1.69 39.36
N GLU A 128 22.54 2.27 38.20
CA GLU A 128 22.44 3.73 38.05
C GLU A 128 21.01 4.24 38.02
#